data_cd8f31d02f2fb8a7c1bd76c9d8769960
#
_entry.id   cd8f31d02f2fb8a7c1bd76c9d8769960
#
_cell.length_a   1.000
_cell.length_b   1.000
_cell.length_c   1.000
_cell.angle_alpha   90.00
_cell.angle_beta   90.00
_cell.angle_gamma   90.00
#
_symmetry.space_group_name_H-M   'P 1'
#
loop_
_entity.id
_entity.type
_entity.pdbx_description
1 polymer ?
#
loop_
_entity_poly.entity_id
_entity_poly.type
_entity_poly.pdbx_seq_one_letter_code
_entity_poly.pdbx_strand_id
1 'polypeptide(L)'
;MCIALVSGGIDSPVAVARMLREGWFIHPVHCTQEPVTGPEAEQKTIAALRYFLHMDGPIGDAARRQLSTTLTVVPVAKQLALFTKKWCHTEYFIHMKRLFSCLGDLAGKEVGATHLLTGENLGQVSSQTLGNLGAIEQVTALQMLRPLLGFDKTAIMHMSQGLGTFDLSIGPEVCDALGPSLPTTIANLEWLEKSELRLGGLGNITQEAWKNRRTVEL
;
A
#
# COMPACT_ATOMS: atom_id res chain seq x y z
N MET A 1 -16.14 -2.05 -6.13
CA MET A 1 -14.72 -2.35 -6.47
C MET A 1 -13.81 -1.54 -5.59
N CYS A 2 -12.70 -2.11 -5.15
CA CYS A 2 -11.67 -1.37 -4.44
C CYS A 2 -10.29 -1.53 -5.12
N ILE A 3 -9.47 -0.50 -4.98
CA ILE A 3 -8.03 -0.57 -5.25
C ILE A 3 -7.36 -1.12 -4.00
N ALA A 4 -6.51 -2.14 -4.14
CA ALA A 4 -5.70 -2.65 -3.03
C ALA A 4 -4.25 -2.21 -3.19
N LEU A 5 -3.74 -1.44 -2.23
CA LEU A 5 -2.30 -1.18 -2.12
C LEU A 5 -1.63 -2.42 -1.54
N VAL A 6 -0.90 -3.16 -2.37
CA VAL A 6 -0.27 -4.43 -2.00
C VAL A 6 1.24 -4.27 -1.93
N SER A 7 1.79 -4.57 -0.78
CA SER A 7 3.24 -4.63 -0.55
C SER A 7 3.70 -6.10 -0.49
N GLY A 8 4.99 -6.34 -0.55
CA GLY A 8 5.55 -7.69 -0.34
C GLY A 8 5.52 -8.16 1.13
N GLY A 9 4.90 -7.41 2.05
CA GLY A 9 4.78 -7.75 3.46
C GLY A 9 3.57 -8.64 3.78
N ILE A 10 3.49 -9.07 5.04
CA ILE A 10 2.50 -10.06 5.53
C ILE A 10 1.06 -9.51 5.52
N ASP A 11 0.88 -8.22 5.83
CA ASP A 11 -0.43 -7.65 6.15
C ASP A 11 -1.30 -7.47 4.91
N SER A 12 -0.74 -6.97 3.80
CA SER A 12 -1.53 -6.65 2.61
C SER A 12 -2.18 -7.86 1.93
N PRO A 13 -1.55 -9.05 1.81
CA PRO A 13 -2.25 -10.24 1.33
C PRO A 13 -3.39 -10.69 2.24
N VAL A 14 -3.21 -10.58 3.58
CA VAL A 14 -4.28 -10.90 4.53
C VAL A 14 -5.47 -9.95 4.37
N ALA A 15 -5.21 -8.65 4.17
CA ALA A 15 -6.27 -7.67 3.89
C ALA A 15 -7.03 -8.01 2.60
N VAL A 16 -6.32 -8.34 1.52
CA VAL A 16 -6.92 -8.77 0.25
C VAL A 16 -7.80 -10.01 0.44
N ALA A 17 -7.30 -11.06 1.09
CA ALA A 17 -8.05 -12.29 1.31
C ALA A 17 -9.34 -12.06 2.13
N ARG A 18 -9.30 -11.17 3.14
CA ARG A 18 -10.49 -10.80 3.91
C ARG A 18 -11.53 -10.12 3.04
N MET A 19 -11.13 -9.18 2.19
CA MET A 19 -12.08 -8.47 1.32
C MET A 19 -12.61 -9.35 0.18
N LEU A 20 -11.84 -10.32 -0.32
CA LEU A 20 -12.34 -11.34 -1.24
C LEU A 20 -13.46 -12.19 -0.61
N ARG A 21 -13.32 -12.56 0.68
CA ARG A 21 -14.38 -13.28 1.43
C ARG A 21 -15.67 -12.48 1.55
N GLU A 22 -15.55 -11.15 1.66
CA GLU A 22 -16.69 -10.22 1.75
C GLU A 22 -17.29 -9.88 0.36
N GLY A 23 -16.80 -10.50 -0.71
CA GLY A 23 -17.34 -10.32 -2.05
C GLY A 23 -16.87 -9.07 -2.79
N TRP A 24 -15.76 -8.45 -2.38
CA TRP A 24 -15.22 -7.26 -3.04
C TRP A 24 -14.47 -7.59 -4.31
N PHE A 25 -14.74 -6.84 -5.37
CA PHE A 25 -13.88 -6.81 -6.55
C PHE A 25 -12.62 -5.99 -6.25
N ILE A 26 -11.44 -6.56 -6.51
CA ILE A 26 -10.14 -5.99 -6.13
C ILE A 26 -9.26 -5.80 -7.36
N HIS A 27 -8.75 -4.57 -7.54
CA HIS A 27 -7.67 -4.26 -8.46
C HIS A 27 -6.40 -3.94 -7.66
N PRO A 28 -5.33 -4.76 -7.75
CA PRO A 28 -4.12 -4.55 -6.97
C PRO A 28 -3.20 -3.52 -7.63
N VAL A 29 -2.57 -2.70 -6.76
CA VAL A 29 -1.55 -1.71 -7.12
C VAL A 29 -0.35 -1.91 -6.21
N HIS A 30 0.85 -2.01 -6.79
CA HIS A 30 2.12 -2.08 -6.08
C HIS A 30 2.97 -0.84 -6.39
N CYS A 31 3.51 -0.21 -5.35
CA CYS A 31 4.43 0.91 -5.46
C CYS A 31 5.86 0.40 -5.28
N THR A 32 6.59 0.16 -6.39
CA THR A 32 7.97 -0.33 -6.32
C THR A 32 8.96 0.79 -6.02
N GLN A 33 9.91 0.49 -5.13
CA GLN A 33 10.96 1.42 -4.73
C GLN A 33 12.28 1.17 -5.48
N GLU A 34 12.29 0.31 -6.49
CA GLU A 34 13.46 0.09 -7.31
C GLU A 34 13.92 1.41 -7.99
N PRO A 35 15.23 1.65 -8.07
CA PRO A 35 16.38 0.81 -7.68
C PRO A 35 16.88 1.04 -6.23
N VAL A 36 16.18 1.82 -5.40
CA VAL A 36 16.57 2.06 -4.00
C VAL A 36 16.53 0.76 -3.20
N THR A 37 15.58 -0.09 -3.51
CA THR A 37 15.45 -1.44 -2.98
C THR A 37 15.58 -2.44 -4.12
N GLY A 38 15.75 -3.72 -3.80
CA GLY A 38 15.70 -4.79 -4.79
C GLY A 38 14.28 -5.12 -5.27
N PRO A 39 14.14 -6.09 -6.18
CA PRO A 39 12.86 -6.50 -6.75
C PRO A 39 12.00 -7.38 -5.83
N GLU A 40 12.51 -7.75 -4.65
CA GLU A 40 11.92 -8.77 -3.78
C GLU A 40 10.48 -8.41 -3.34
N ALA A 41 10.22 -7.12 -3.06
CA ALA A 41 8.88 -6.68 -2.62
C ALA A 41 7.84 -6.87 -3.72
N GLU A 42 8.19 -6.56 -4.96
CA GLU A 42 7.31 -6.79 -6.11
C GLU A 42 7.12 -8.28 -6.38
N GLN A 43 8.21 -9.07 -6.37
CA GLN A 43 8.16 -10.52 -6.57
C GLN A 43 7.27 -11.20 -5.54
N LYS A 44 7.37 -10.85 -4.26
CA LYS A 44 6.51 -11.34 -3.19
C LYS A 44 5.05 -10.94 -3.41
N THR A 45 4.80 -9.70 -3.84
CA THR A 45 3.45 -9.21 -4.18
C THR A 45 2.83 -10.07 -5.29
N ILE A 46 3.56 -10.29 -6.38
CA ILE A 46 3.11 -11.13 -7.50
C ILE A 46 2.87 -12.57 -7.04
N ALA A 47 3.79 -13.13 -6.27
CA ALA A 47 3.66 -14.50 -5.76
C ALA A 47 2.41 -14.69 -4.90
N ALA A 48 2.13 -13.77 -3.98
CA ALA A 48 0.95 -13.83 -3.13
C ALA A 48 -0.37 -13.70 -3.91
N LEU A 49 -0.43 -12.78 -4.89
CA LEU A 49 -1.63 -12.60 -5.72
C LEU A 49 -1.88 -13.80 -6.65
N ARG A 50 -0.83 -14.34 -7.27
CA ARG A 50 -0.90 -15.59 -8.06
C ARG A 50 -1.34 -16.77 -7.20
N TYR A 51 -0.81 -16.87 -5.98
CA TYR A 51 -1.21 -17.92 -5.05
C TYR A 51 -2.72 -17.89 -4.81
N PHE A 52 -3.35 -16.72 -4.59
CA PHE A 52 -4.80 -16.62 -4.45
C PHE A 52 -5.58 -17.07 -5.68
N LEU A 53 -5.08 -16.79 -6.89
CA LEU A 53 -5.75 -17.21 -8.13
C LEU A 53 -5.70 -18.74 -8.35
N HIS A 54 -4.69 -19.42 -7.80
CA HIS A 54 -4.43 -20.83 -8.03
C HIS A 54 -4.76 -21.74 -6.83
N MET A 55 -4.96 -21.16 -5.63
CA MET A 55 -5.29 -21.96 -4.45
C MET A 55 -6.69 -22.55 -4.52
N ASP A 56 -6.88 -23.71 -3.87
CA ASP A 56 -8.19 -24.31 -3.70
C ASP A 56 -8.99 -23.63 -2.57
N GLY A 57 -10.30 -23.88 -2.59
CA GLY A 57 -11.21 -23.45 -1.55
C GLY A 57 -11.81 -22.06 -1.75
N PRO A 58 -12.60 -21.58 -0.76
CA PRO A 58 -13.46 -20.41 -0.93
C PRO A 58 -12.74 -19.12 -1.32
N ILE A 59 -11.49 -18.92 -0.85
CA ILE A 59 -10.70 -17.73 -1.21
C ILE A 59 -10.22 -17.80 -2.65
N GLY A 60 -9.72 -18.97 -3.09
CA GLY A 60 -9.33 -19.18 -4.49
C GLY A 60 -10.51 -18.99 -5.43
N ASP A 61 -11.68 -19.54 -5.09
CA ASP A 61 -12.91 -19.34 -5.85
C ASP A 61 -13.33 -17.87 -5.91
N ALA A 62 -13.21 -17.13 -4.81
CA ALA A 62 -13.47 -15.70 -4.78
C ALA A 62 -12.43 -14.93 -5.60
N ALA A 63 -11.14 -15.26 -5.49
CA ALA A 63 -10.08 -14.62 -6.25
C ALA A 63 -10.28 -14.77 -7.76
N ARG A 64 -10.57 -15.96 -8.25
CA ARG A 64 -10.86 -16.20 -9.69
C ARG A 64 -12.04 -15.39 -10.23
N ARG A 65 -12.98 -14.98 -9.38
CA ARG A 65 -14.14 -14.16 -9.79
C ARG A 65 -13.95 -12.66 -9.58
N GLN A 66 -13.13 -12.26 -8.62
CA GLN A 66 -13.16 -10.90 -8.05
C GLN A 66 -11.79 -10.23 -7.97
N LEU A 67 -10.68 -10.95 -8.10
CA LEU A 67 -9.35 -10.36 -8.18
C LEU A 67 -9.01 -10.10 -9.64
N SER A 68 -8.55 -8.89 -9.95
CA SER A 68 -8.01 -8.58 -11.28
C SER A 68 -6.86 -9.54 -11.61
N THR A 69 -6.82 -10.03 -12.83
CA THR A 69 -5.70 -10.84 -13.35
C THR A 69 -4.46 -9.99 -13.68
N THR A 70 -4.53 -8.69 -13.45
CA THR A 70 -3.43 -7.76 -13.69
C THR A 70 -3.10 -6.97 -12.43
N LEU A 71 -1.82 -6.75 -12.21
CA LEU A 71 -1.25 -5.89 -11.17
C LEU A 71 -0.73 -4.60 -11.83
N THR A 72 -1.16 -3.44 -11.33
CA THR A 72 -0.53 -2.17 -11.69
C THR A 72 0.69 -1.93 -10.80
N VAL A 73 1.86 -1.76 -11.42
CA VAL A 73 3.12 -1.46 -10.74
C VAL A 73 3.55 -0.04 -11.05
N VAL A 74 3.78 0.76 -10.00
CA VAL A 74 4.16 2.17 -10.11
C VAL A 74 5.55 2.37 -9.50
N PRO A 75 6.57 2.80 -10.28
CA PRO A 75 7.88 3.12 -9.74
C PRO A 75 7.84 4.46 -9.01
N VAL A 76 8.21 4.48 -7.73
CA VAL A 76 8.09 5.66 -6.85
C VAL A 76 9.42 6.13 -6.24
N ALA A 77 10.54 5.47 -6.52
CA ALA A 77 11.84 5.77 -5.90
C ALA A 77 12.24 7.25 -6.02
N LYS A 78 12.05 7.85 -7.21
CA LYS A 78 12.37 9.27 -7.44
C LYS A 78 11.50 10.20 -6.58
N GLN A 79 10.23 9.89 -6.44
CA GLN A 79 9.27 10.67 -5.65
C GLN A 79 9.56 10.53 -4.15
N LEU A 80 9.89 9.33 -3.69
CA LEU A 80 10.24 9.08 -2.30
C LEU A 80 11.53 9.81 -1.89
N ALA A 81 12.51 9.91 -2.79
CA ALA A 81 13.72 10.69 -2.56
C ALA A 81 13.44 12.19 -2.30
N LEU A 82 12.33 12.74 -2.77
CA LEU A 82 11.94 14.12 -2.47
C LEU A 82 11.63 14.30 -0.98
N PHE A 83 11.08 13.29 -0.32
CA PHE A 83 10.67 13.34 1.08
C PHE A 83 11.85 13.14 2.06
N THR A 84 13.07 12.89 1.57
CA THR A 84 14.29 12.78 2.41
C THR A 84 14.93 14.14 2.72
N LYS A 85 14.34 15.25 2.25
CA LYS A 85 14.86 16.59 2.55
C LYS A 85 14.82 16.84 4.06
N LYS A 86 15.91 17.34 4.63
CA LYS A 86 16.11 17.52 6.08
C LYS A 86 14.92 18.17 6.80
N TRP A 87 14.19 19.04 6.14
CA TRP A 87 13.08 19.80 6.72
C TRP A 87 11.72 19.06 6.69
N CYS A 88 11.58 17.93 5.99
CA CYS A 88 10.36 17.09 5.97
C CYS A 88 10.66 15.59 6.18
N HIS A 89 11.88 15.22 6.52
CA HIS A 89 12.27 13.81 6.60
C HIS A 89 11.59 13.07 7.76
N THR A 90 11.28 13.76 8.86
CA THR A 90 10.57 13.16 10.00
C THR A 90 9.17 12.69 9.64
N GLU A 91 8.52 13.31 8.66
CA GLU A 91 7.21 12.97 8.12
C GLU A 91 7.26 12.01 6.91
N TYR A 92 8.43 11.48 6.56
CA TYR A 92 8.67 10.64 5.37
C TYR A 92 7.61 9.57 5.17
N PHE A 93 7.32 8.76 6.20
CA PHE A 93 6.35 7.66 6.08
C PHE A 93 4.92 8.14 5.85
N ILE A 94 4.58 9.33 6.32
CA ILE A 94 3.26 9.92 6.11
C ILE A 94 3.17 10.43 4.67
N HIS A 95 4.16 11.17 4.20
CA HIS A 95 4.23 11.63 2.80
C HIS A 95 4.21 10.46 1.81
N MET A 96 4.97 9.40 2.09
CA MET A 96 4.98 8.17 1.30
C MET A 96 3.57 7.57 1.17
N LYS A 97 2.86 7.41 2.29
CA LYS A 97 1.52 6.83 2.29
C LYS A 97 0.48 7.76 1.65
N ARG A 98 0.61 9.07 1.81
CA ARG A 98 -0.22 10.06 1.11
C ARG A 98 -0.01 9.96 -0.41
N LEU A 99 1.23 9.85 -0.87
CA LEU A 99 1.54 9.59 -2.29
C LEU A 99 0.88 8.29 -2.78
N PHE A 100 0.98 7.20 -2.01
CA PHE A 100 0.37 5.91 -2.39
C PHE A 100 -1.15 5.99 -2.45
N SER A 101 -1.78 6.73 -1.53
CA SER A 101 -3.22 6.98 -1.56
C SER A 101 -3.65 7.76 -2.82
N CYS A 102 -2.90 8.80 -3.19
CA CYS A 102 -3.15 9.54 -4.44
C CYS A 102 -2.93 8.67 -5.70
N LEU A 103 -1.96 7.76 -5.70
CA LEU A 103 -1.78 6.78 -6.77
C LEU A 103 -2.97 5.80 -6.83
N GLY A 104 -3.50 5.41 -5.68
CA GLY A 104 -4.75 4.66 -5.58
C GLY A 104 -5.93 5.39 -6.22
N ASP A 105 -6.06 6.71 -6.04
CA ASP A 105 -7.09 7.52 -6.69
C ASP A 105 -6.98 7.50 -8.22
N LEU A 106 -5.75 7.57 -8.74
CA LEU A 106 -5.54 7.50 -10.19
C LEU A 106 -5.91 6.13 -10.74
N ALA A 107 -5.50 5.05 -10.07
CA ALA A 107 -5.93 3.70 -10.42
C ALA A 107 -7.45 3.54 -10.33
N GLY A 108 -8.05 4.08 -9.25
CA GLY A 108 -9.49 4.03 -9.02
C GLY A 108 -10.29 4.70 -10.13
N LYS A 109 -9.82 5.82 -10.64
CA LYS A 109 -10.46 6.51 -11.78
C LYS A 109 -10.44 5.68 -13.07
N GLU A 110 -9.38 4.91 -13.30
CA GLU A 110 -9.29 4.06 -14.51
C GLU A 110 -10.25 2.87 -14.48
N VAL A 111 -10.50 2.30 -13.28
CA VAL A 111 -11.32 1.10 -13.15
C VAL A 111 -12.70 1.35 -12.50
N GLY A 112 -13.01 2.59 -12.15
CA GLY A 112 -14.28 2.94 -11.50
C GLY A 112 -14.38 2.44 -10.05
N ALA A 113 -13.25 2.36 -9.33
CA ALA A 113 -13.25 1.98 -7.92
C ALA A 113 -13.74 3.11 -7.02
N THR A 114 -14.36 2.75 -5.91
CA THR A 114 -14.90 3.68 -4.90
C THR A 114 -14.18 3.60 -3.56
N HIS A 115 -13.33 2.59 -3.39
CA HIS A 115 -12.64 2.32 -2.11
C HIS A 115 -11.17 2.04 -2.34
N LEU A 116 -10.35 2.36 -1.31
CA LEU A 116 -8.92 2.09 -1.25
C LEU A 116 -8.65 1.14 -0.06
N LEU A 117 -8.14 -0.05 -0.37
CA LEU A 117 -7.81 -1.09 0.60
C LEU A 117 -6.33 -1.01 0.99
N THR A 118 -6.06 -1.02 2.28
CA THR A 118 -4.70 -1.11 2.83
C THR A 118 -4.63 -2.18 3.92
N GLY A 119 -3.45 -2.76 4.12
CA GLY A 119 -3.15 -3.69 5.21
C GLY A 119 -2.76 -3.00 6.52
N GLU A 120 -3.08 -1.72 6.70
CA GLU A 120 -2.71 -0.97 7.89
C GLU A 120 -3.43 -1.48 9.14
N ASN A 121 -2.69 -1.54 10.26
CA ASN A 121 -3.26 -1.77 11.58
C ASN A 121 -2.86 -0.65 12.55
N LEU A 122 -3.52 -0.57 13.69
CA LEU A 122 -3.29 0.51 14.65
C LEU A 122 -2.06 0.24 15.51
N GLY A 123 -1.15 1.22 15.60
CA GLY A 123 -0.07 1.22 16.57
C GLY A 123 1.12 0.31 16.25
N GLN A 124 1.18 -0.32 15.09
CA GLN A 124 2.29 -1.22 14.74
C GLN A 124 3.57 -0.44 14.40
N VAL A 125 3.43 0.67 13.69
CA VAL A 125 4.54 1.58 13.32
C VAL A 125 4.12 3.05 13.49
N SER A 126 5.09 3.96 13.49
CA SER A 126 4.87 5.40 13.71
C SER A 126 3.81 6.05 12.82
N SER A 127 3.69 5.61 11.57
CA SER A 127 2.68 6.13 10.63
C SER A 127 1.26 5.58 10.87
N GLN A 128 1.09 4.62 11.78
CA GLN A 128 -0.18 3.94 12.06
C GLN A 128 -0.83 4.38 13.39
N THR A 129 -0.53 5.60 13.86
CA THR A 129 -1.34 6.24 14.89
C THR A 129 -2.66 6.76 14.29
N LEU A 130 -3.71 6.91 15.10
CA LEU A 130 -5.01 7.43 14.61
C LEU A 130 -4.86 8.79 13.91
N GLY A 131 -4.05 9.70 14.47
CA GLY A 131 -3.79 11.00 13.86
C GLY A 131 -3.10 10.90 12.52
N ASN A 132 -2.08 10.04 12.41
CA ASN A 132 -1.35 9.84 11.16
C ASN A 132 -2.21 9.15 10.09
N LEU A 133 -3.01 8.15 10.47
CA LEU A 133 -3.96 7.50 9.57
C LEU A 133 -5.01 8.50 9.04
N GLY A 134 -5.51 9.40 9.91
CA GLY A 134 -6.41 10.47 9.51
C GLY A 134 -5.76 11.45 8.53
N ALA A 135 -4.50 11.86 8.77
CA ALA A 135 -3.76 12.74 7.87
C ALA A 135 -3.47 12.08 6.50
N ILE A 136 -3.24 10.76 6.47
CA ILE A 136 -3.05 9.99 5.25
C ILE A 136 -4.36 9.92 4.45
N GLU A 137 -5.49 9.72 5.10
CA GLU A 137 -6.79 9.57 4.44
C GLU A 137 -7.28 10.86 3.75
N GLN A 138 -6.88 12.03 4.23
CA GLN A 138 -7.36 13.32 3.73
C GLN A 138 -6.96 13.64 2.27
N VAL A 139 -6.00 12.91 1.68
CA VAL A 139 -5.57 13.17 0.29
C VAL A 139 -6.27 12.30 -0.74
N THR A 140 -7.09 11.35 -0.32
CA THR A 140 -7.80 10.44 -1.22
C THR A 140 -9.30 10.76 -1.26
N ALA A 141 -9.88 10.67 -2.44
CA ALA A 141 -11.33 10.72 -2.63
C ALA A 141 -11.99 9.34 -2.43
N LEU A 142 -11.21 8.26 -2.39
CA LEU A 142 -11.70 6.91 -2.18
C LEU A 142 -11.94 6.66 -0.67
N GLN A 143 -12.99 5.91 -0.35
CA GLN A 143 -13.24 5.48 1.03
C GLN A 143 -12.18 4.46 1.46
N MET A 144 -11.53 4.70 2.59
CA MET A 144 -10.47 3.79 3.10
C MET A 144 -11.07 2.53 3.73
N LEU A 145 -10.57 1.39 3.29
CA LEU A 145 -10.84 0.07 3.88
C LEU A 145 -9.57 -0.42 4.60
N ARG A 146 -9.68 -0.57 5.91
CA ARG A 146 -8.60 -1.07 6.78
C ARG A 146 -9.08 -2.30 7.55
N PRO A 147 -9.24 -3.47 6.90
CA PRO A 147 -9.82 -4.64 7.53
C PRO A 147 -8.96 -5.23 8.66
N LEU A 148 -7.72 -4.79 8.81
CA LEU A 148 -6.79 -5.23 9.85
C LEU A 148 -6.61 -4.22 10.98
N LEU A 149 -7.32 -3.09 10.99
CA LEU A 149 -7.05 -1.96 11.86
C LEU A 149 -7.03 -2.32 13.36
N GLY A 150 -7.88 -3.22 13.79
CA GLY A 150 -8.02 -3.65 15.19
C GLY A 150 -7.31 -4.95 15.55
N PHE A 151 -6.51 -5.54 14.66
CA PHE A 151 -5.80 -6.79 14.91
C PHE A 151 -4.37 -6.53 15.38
N ASP A 152 -3.89 -7.31 16.33
CA ASP A 152 -2.48 -7.31 16.69
C ASP A 152 -1.62 -8.08 15.66
N LYS A 153 -0.30 -7.88 15.74
CA LYS A 153 0.64 -8.50 14.80
C LYS A 153 0.59 -10.02 14.82
N THR A 154 0.41 -10.62 16.00
CA THR A 154 0.35 -12.09 16.18
C THR A 154 -0.88 -12.66 15.49
N ALA A 155 -2.04 -12.02 15.65
CA ALA A 155 -3.27 -12.42 14.97
C ALA A 155 -3.14 -12.35 13.46
N ILE A 156 -2.52 -11.28 12.91
CA ILE A 156 -2.29 -11.14 11.47
C ILE A 156 -1.32 -12.21 10.97
N MET A 157 -0.24 -12.51 11.70
CA MET A 157 0.69 -13.59 11.36
C MET A 157 -0.01 -14.95 11.32
N HIS A 158 -0.85 -15.27 12.30
CA HIS A 158 -1.63 -16.52 12.31
C HIS A 158 -2.62 -16.57 11.11
N MET A 159 -3.27 -15.46 10.78
CA MET A 159 -4.12 -15.39 9.60
C MET A 159 -3.31 -15.65 8.31
N SER A 160 -2.13 -15.06 8.18
CA SER A 160 -1.25 -15.26 7.03
C SER A 160 -0.77 -16.72 6.91
N GLN A 161 -0.42 -17.36 8.05
CA GLN A 161 -0.07 -18.77 8.09
C GLN A 161 -1.25 -19.67 7.67
N GLY A 162 -2.44 -19.41 8.20
CA GLY A 162 -3.66 -20.14 7.83
C GLY A 162 -4.09 -19.95 6.37
N LEU A 163 -3.69 -18.84 5.75
CA LEU A 163 -3.88 -18.55 4.32
C LEU A 163 -2.81 -19.21 3.43
N GLY A 164 -1.66 -19.60 3.98
CA GLY A 164 -0.50 -20.08 3.21
C GLY A 164 0.33 -18.95 2.56
N THR A 165 0.08 -17.69 2.91
CA THR A 165 0.81 -16.53 2.34
C THR A 165 2.01 -16.11 3.17
N PHE A 166 2.17 -16.65 4.39
CA PHE A 166 3.23 -16.26 5.31
C PHE A 166 4.62 -16.47 4.71
N ASP A 167 4.92 -17.68 4.23
CA ASP A 167 6.22 -18.02 3.65
C ASP A 167 6.54 -17.24 2.36
N LEU A 168 5.52 -16.79 1.63
CA LEU A 168 5.66 -15.93 0.46
C LEU A 168 6.01 -14.49 0.83
N SER A 169 5.71 -14.07 2.05
CA SER A 169 5.84 -12.68 2.51
C SER A 169 7.03 -12.44 3.43
N ILE A 170 7.59 -13.49 4.05
CA ILE A 170 8.77 -13.35 4.93
C ILE A 170 10.04 -13.00 4.14
N GLY A 171 11.00 -12.38 4.82
CA GLY A 171 12.27 -11.94 4.27
C GLY A 171 12.52 -10.46 4.51
N PRO A 172 13.57 -9.87 3.95
CA PRO A 172 13.92 -8.48 4.20
C PRO A 172 12.74 -7.55 3.92
N GLU A 173 12.34 -6.74 4.91
CA GLU A 173 11.42 -5.63 4.70
C GLU A 173 12.24 -4.41 4.28
N VAL A 174 11.79 -3.73 3.22
CA VAL A 174 12.59 -2.69 2.55
C VAL A 174 11.85 -1.35 2.49
N CYS A 175 10.66 -1.25 3.09
CA CYS A 175 9.84 -0.03 3.04
C CYS A 175 10.46 1.16 3.79
N ASP A 176 11.44 0.93 4.65
CA ASP A 176 12.09 1.95 5.47
C ASP A 176 13.49 2.38 4.98
N ALA A 177 13.93 1.90 3.81
CA ALA A 177 15.27 2.16 3.27
C ALA A 177 15.65 3.66 3.22
N LEU A 178 14.68 4.55 3.00
CA LEU A 178 14.85 6.01 2.98
C LEU A 178 14.25 6.69 4.21
N GLY A 179 13.71 5.94 5.15
CA GLY A 179 13.02 6.45 6.32
C GLY A 179 13.96 7.11 7.34
N PRO A 180 13.45 8.01 8.18
CA PRO A 180 14.21 8.60 9.27
C PRO A 180 14.35 7.63 10.44
N SER A 181 15.41 7.80 11.23
CA SER A 181 15.60 7.04 12.46
C SER A 181 14.57 7.38 13.56
N LEU A 182 14.02 8.58 13.52
CA LEU A 182 13.01 9.08 14.47
C LEU A 182 11.81 9.67 13.70
N PRO A 183 10.91 8.83 13.20
CA PRO A 183 9.73 9.29 12.47
C PRO A 183 8.69 9.90 13.39
N THR A 184 7.91 10.88 12.89
CA THR A 184 6.82 11.49 13.65
C THR A 184 5.70 10.51 13.92
N THR A 185 5.14 10.56 15.14
CA THR A 185 3.93 9.82 15.53
C THR A 185 2.68 10.69 15.57
N ILE A 186 2.85 12.00 15.40
CA ILE A 186 1.76 12.99 15.40
C ILE A 186 1.96 13.90 14.19
N ALA A 187 1.16 13.69 13.17
CA ALA A 187 1.17 14.52 11.96
C ALA A 187 0.60 15.92 12.25
N ASN A 188 1.28 16.94 11.74
CA ASN A 188 0.70 18.26 11.58
C ASN A 188 0.27 18.43 10.12
N LEU A 189 -1.03 18.45 9.87
CA LEU A 189 -1.58 18.50 8.52
C LEU A 189 -1.14 19.73 7.73
N GLU A 190 -1.20 20.90 8.37
CA GLU A 190 -0.76 22.16 7.74
C GLU A 190 0.72 22.11 7.32
N TRP A 191 1.56 21.50 8.15
CA TRP A 191 2.97 21.30 7.82
C TRP A 191 3.18 20.30 6.68
N LEU A 192 2.42 19.20 6.66
CA LEU A 192 2.45 18.22 5.55
C LEU A 192 2.10 18.90 4.22
N GLU A 193 1.01 19.66 4.18
CA GLU A 193 0.55 20.35 2.96
C GLU A 193 1.56 21.41 2.50
N LYS A 194 2.10 22.21 3.41
CA LYS A 194 3.16 23.17 3.10
C LYS A 194 4.42 22.49 2.55
N SER A 195 4.80 21.37 3.15
CA SER A 195 5.94 20.57 2.70
C SER A 195 5.73 20.00 1.31
N GLU A 196 4.60 19.44 1.06
CA GLU A 196 4.20 18.90 -0.25
C GLU A 196 4.16 19.99 -1.32
N LEU A 197 3.59 21.16 -0.99
CA LEU A 197 3.58 22.31 -1.90
C LEU A 197 5.00 22.77 -2.25
N ARG A 198 5.89 22.86 -1.24
CA ARG A 198 7.30 23.22 -1.45
C ARG A 198 8.07 22.22 -2.33
N LEU A 199 7.66 20.96 -2.34
CA LEU A 199 8.23 19.91 -3.20
C LEU A 199 7.66 19.91 -4.63
N GLY A 200 6.76 20.82 -4.96
CA GLY A 200 6.12 20.93 -6.27
C GLY A 200 4.66 20.48 -6.32
N GLY A 201 4.10 20.14 -5.17
CA GLY A 201 2.71 19.70 -4.99
C GLY A 201 2.52 18.20 -5.14
N LEU A 202 1.83 17.60 -4.17
CA LEU A 202 1.60 16.14 -4.12
C LEU A 202 0.93 15.62 -5.41
N GLY A 203 -0.01 16.38 -5.99
CA GLY A 203 -0.67 16.01 -7.23
C GLY A 203 0.29 15.89 -8.42
N ASN A 204 1.24 16.84 -8.57
CA ASN A 204 2.25 16.79 -9.63
C ASN A 204 3.21 15.61 -9.42
N ILE A 205 3.65 15.41 -8.18
CA ILE A 205 4.53 14.28 -7.78
C ILE A 205 3.85 12.95 -8.12
N THR A 206 2.55 12.82 -7.82
CA THR A 206 1.73 11.64 -8.12
C THR A 206 1.61 11.40 -9.63
N GLN A 207 1.29 12.44 -10.41
CA GLN A 207 1.16 12.33 -11.86
C GLN A 207 2.47 11.91 -12.54
N GLU A 208 3.59 12.43 -12.07
CA GLU A 208 4.91 12.03 -12.55
C GLU A 208 5.21 10.53 -12.32
N ALA A 209 4.89 10.01 -11.12
CA ALA A 209 5.04 8.58 -10.85
C ALA A 209 4.10 7.75 -11.74
N TRP A 210 2.83 8.18 -11.85
CA TRP A 210 1.79 7.46 -12.58
C TRP A 210 2.10 7.28 -14.06
N LYS A 211 2.76 8.26 -14.71
CA LYS A 211 3.18 8.17 -16.11
C LYS A 211 4.10 6.97 -16.42
N ASN A 212 4.84 6.53 -15.42
CA ASN A 212 5.81 5.43 -15.55
C ASN A 212 5.28 4.08 -15.08
N ARG A 213 3.96 3.98 -14.80
CA ARG A 213 3.35 2.71 -14.38
C ARG A 213 3.43 1.66 -15.48
N ARG A 214 3.43 0.43 -15.07
CA ARG A 214 3.32 -0.74 -15.96
C ARG A 214 2.32 -1.75 -15.42
N THR A 215 1.87 -2.63 -16.26
CA THR A 215 0.96 -3.72 -15.91
C THR A 215 1.71 -5.04 -15.94
N VAL A 216 1.44 -5.90 -14.99
CA VAL A 216 1.99 -7.26 -14.88
C VAL A 216 0.82 -8.24 -14.84
N GLU A 217 0.86 -9.27 -15.68
CA GLU A 217 -0.11 -10.39 -15.64
C GLU A 217 0.16 -11.29 -14.43
N LEU A 218 -0.92 -11.67 -13.75
CA LEU A 218 -0.90 -12.50 -12.55
C LEU A 218 -1.07 -13.98 -12.86
#